data_8ed4b41bfe2497aa79ab0e5139f993bc
#
_entry.id   8ed4b41bfe2497aa79ab0e5139f993bc
#
_cell.length_a   1.000
_cell.length_b   1.000
_cell.length_c   1.000
_cell.angle_alpha   90.00
_cell.angle_beta   90.00
_cell.angle_gamma   90.00
#
_symmetry.space_group_name_H-M   'P 1'
#
loop_
_entity.id
_entity.type
_entity.pdbx_description
1 polymer ?
#
loop_
_entity_poly.entity_id
_entity_poly.type
_entity_poly.pdbx_seq_one_letter_code
_entity_poly.pdbx_strand_id
1 'polypeptide(L)'
;LLSRRQRQMCIRDSNNMEQMRKLPIGIQTFEKLREENYLYVDKTAMVYKIASNSTPYFLSRPRRFGKSLLISTFEAYFQGRKDLFHGLAIEKLETRWEEYPVLHLDLNARKYEIAGDLIAMLNQYLEKWELKYGAEKQERSPEERFAYVIEQAYVQTGKPVVVLIDEYDKPLLQALSDEKLTEEYRRILKAFYGVLKSADRYLRFVFLTGVTKFAQISVFSDLNQLQDISTWPD
;
A
#
# COMPACT_ATOMS: atom_id res chain seq x y z
N LEU A 1 58.27 -3.17 4.32
CA LEU A 1 58.00 -3.82 3.01
C LEU A 1 57.09 -5.02 3.26
N LEU A 2 55.81 -4.87 2.88
CA LEU A 2 54.81 -5.94 2.97
C LEU A 2 55.25 -7.12 2.08
N SER A 3 55.12 -8.34 2.59
CA SER A 3 55.48 -9.56 1.86
C SER A 3 54.58 -9.72 0.61
N ARG A 4 55.08 -10.47 -0.40
CA ARG A 4 54.31 -10.75 -1.63
C ARG A 4 52.91 -11.37 -1.32
N ARG A 5 52.82 -12.18 -0.25
CA ARG A 5 51.57 -12.78 0.23
C ARG A 5 50.58 -11.73 0.79
N GLN A 6 51.09 -10.76 1.52
CA GLN A 6 50.27 -9.67 2.06
C GLN A 6 49.75 -8.73 0.95
N ARG A 7 50.57 -8.46 -0.08
CA ARG A 7 50.09 -7.71 -1.26
C ARG A 7 49.05 -8.45 -2.07
N GLN A 8 49.19 -9.78 -2.22
CA GLN A 8 48.18 -10.58 -2.90
C GLN A 8 46.87 -10.69 -2.10
N MET A 9 46.94 -10.72 -0.75
CA MET A 9 45.78 -10.69 0.11
C MET A 9 45.03 -9.32 0.00
N CYS A 10 45.75 -8.21 0.04
CA CYS A 10 45.15 -6.88 -0.17
C CYS A 10 44.54 -6.71 -1.56
N ILE A 11 45.12 -7.30 -2.61
CA ILE A 11 44.56 -7.26 -3.98
C ILE A 11 43.32 -8.16 -4.12
N ARG A 12 43.28 -9.31 -3.42
CA ARG A 12 42.09 -10.17 -3.38
C ARG A 12 40.94 -9.50 -2.60
N ASP A 13 41.26 -8.83 -1.49
CA ASP A 13 40.27 -8.10 -0.70
C ASP A 13 39.72 -6.86 -1.46
N SER A 14 40.56 -6.21 -2.30
CA SER A 14 40.11 -5.09 -3.13
C SER A 14 39.29 -5.50 -4.36
N ASN A 15 39.41 -6.76 -4.83
CA ASN A 15 38.54 -7.30 -5.89
C ASN A 15 37.24 -7.90 -5.36
N ASN A 16 37.10 -8.06 -4.05
CA ASN A 16 35.86 -8.43 -3.37
C ASN A 16 35.20 -7.21 -2.69
N MET A 17 35.36 -6.02 -3.22
CA MET A 17 34.40 -4.94 -2.97
C MET A 17 33.11 -5.33 -3.70
N GLU A 18 32.30 -6.20 -3.11
CA GLU A 18 30.85 -6.17 -3.33
C GLU A 18 30.50 -4.69 -3.31
N GLN A 19 29.99 -4.18 -4.44
CA GLN A 19 29.57 -2.78 -4.51
C GLN A 19 28.62 -2.55 -3.33
N MET A 20 29.09 -1.82 -2.32
CA MET A 20 28.26 -1.53 -1.14
C MET A 20 26.99 -0.85 -1.64
N ARG A 21 25.86 -1.55 -1.50
CA ARG A 21 24.56 -1.04 -1.92
C ARG A 21 24.28 0.24 -1.13
N LYS A 22 23.77 1.24 -1.83
CA LYS A 22 23.38 2.51 -1.20
C LYS A 22 22.26 2.29 -0.19
N LEU A 23 22.29 3.03 0.92
CA LEU A 23 21.19 3.03 1.87
C LEU A 23 19.96 3.77 1.27
N PRO A 24 18.74 3.26 1.45
CA PRO A 24 17.52 3.82 0.86
C PRO A 24 16.99 5.02 1.66
N ILE A 25 17.79 6.06 1.80
CA ILE A 25 17.39 7.27 2.56
C ILE A 25 16.30 8.01 1.80
N GLY A 26 15.09 8.10 2.39
CA GLY A 26 13.95 8.80 1.80
C GLY A 26 13.24 8.09 0.65
N ILE A 27 13.60 6.85 0.33
CA ILE A 27 12.93 6.06 -0.71
C ILE A 27 11.72 5.36 -0.10
N GLN A 28 10.56 5.55 -0.71
CA GLN A 28 9.28 5.00 -0.25
C GLN A 28 8.67 4.00 -1.25
N THR A 29 9.22 3.89 -2.46
CA THR A 29 8.76 3.01 -3.53
C THR A 29 9.67 1.80 -3.68
N PHE A 30 9.08 0.61 -3.65
CA PHE A 30 9.79 -0.66 -3.80
C PHE A 30 10.45 -0.78 -5.18
N GLU A 31 9.75 -0.37 -6.24
CA GLU A 31 10.26 -0.37 -7.60
C GLU A 31 11.57 0.40 -7.70
N LYS A 32 11.59 1.67 -7.30
CA LYS A 32 12.79 2.51 -7.31
C LYS A 32 13.92 1.89 -6.48
N LEU A 33 13.59 1.33 -5.31
CA LEU A 33 14.56 0.69 -4.43
C LEU A 33 15.25 -0.49 -5.12
N ARG A 34 14.50 -1.29 -5.87
CA ARG A 34 15.01 -2.47 -6.58
C ARG A 34 15.75 -2.12 -7.87
N GLU A 35 15.21 -1.22 -8.68
CA GLU A 35 15.79 -0.82 -9.96
C GLU A 35 17.12 -0.08 -9.80
N GLU A 36 17.24 0.77 -8.77
CA GLU A 36 18.48 1.49 -8.47
C GLU A 36 19.43 0.72 -7.54
N ASN A 37 19.15 -0.56 -7.26
CA ASN A 37 19.97 -1.48 -6.46
C ASN A 37 20.33 -0.96 -5.06
N TYR A 38 19.35 -0.37 -4.35
CA TYR A 38 19.54 0.01 -2.95
C TYR A 38 19.52 -1.20 -2.02
N LEU A 39 20.06 -1.03 -0.82
CA LEU A 39 19.96 -2.05 0.23
C LEU A 39 18.50 -2.23 0.64
N TYR A 40 18.03 -3.47 0.57
CA TYR A 40 16.69 -3.86 1.01
C TYR A 40 16.78 -4.94 2.09
N VAL A 41 16.14 -4.69 3.23
CA VAL A 41 15.95 -5.72 4.27
C VAL A 41 14.78 -6.59 3.85
N ASP A 42 15.07 -7.80 3.44
CA ASP A 42 14.06 -8.68 2.84
C ASP A 42 13.06 -9.21 3.88
N LYS A 43 11.84 -8.72 3.80
CA LYS A 43 10.67 -9.20 4.54
C LYS A 43 9.60 -9.78 3.59
N THR A 44 9.97 -10.12 2.36
CA THR A 44 9.02 -10.55 1.33
C THR A 44 8.36 -11.91 1.62
N ALA A 45 8.96 -12.75 2.46
CA ALA A 45 8.29 -13.95 2.96
C ALA A 45 7.02 -13.61 3.77
N MET A 46 7.06 -12.52 4.57
CA MET A 46 5.88 -12.03 5.28
C MET A 46 4.87 -11.42 4.31
N VAL A 47 5.32 -10.67 3.30
CA VAL A 47 4.45 -10.15 2.23
C VAL A 47 3.67 -11.29 1.58
N TYR A 48 4.34 -12.37 1.20
CA TYR A 48 3.69 -13.56 0.64
C TYR A 48 2.66 -14.17 1.59
N LYS A 49 3.03 -14.36 2.86
CA LYS A 49 2.13 -14.92 3.88
C LYS A 49 0.85 -14.08 4.05
N ILE A 50 0.98 -12.76 4.11
CA ILE A 50 -0.15 -11.83 4.22
C ILE A 50 -0.98 -11.84 2.93
N ALA A 51 -0.35 -11.73 1.76
CA ALA A 51 -0.99 -11.69 0.46
C ALA A 51 -1.70 -13.01 0.08
N SER A 52 -1.32 -14.14 0.69
CA SER A 52 -1.96 -15.43 0.46
C SER A 52 -3.35 -15.55 1.06
N ASN A 53 -3.73 -14.64 1.95
CA ASN A 53 -5.05 -14.60 2.57
C ASN A 53 -5.92 -13.52 1.94
N SER A 54 -7.24 -13.71 1.97
CA SER A 54 -8.22 -12.73 1.48
C SER A 54 -8.78 -11.82 2.59
N THR A 55 -8.35 -11.99 3.83
CA THR A 55 -8.79 -11.16 4.96
C THR A 55 -8.26 -9.73 4.80
N PRO A 56 -9.06 -8.70 5.08
CA PRO A 56 -8.56 -7.32 5.14
C PRO A 56 -7.56 -7.13 6.28
N TYR A 57 -6.44 -6.48 5.99
CA TYR A 57 -5.39 -6.23 6.97
C TYR A 57 -5.22 -4.75 7.30
N PHE A 58 -4.86 -4.50 8.53
CA PHE A 58 -4.57 -3.18 9.06
C PHE A 58 -3.20 -3.14 9.73
N LEU A 59 -2.40 -2.11 9.41
CA LEU A 59 -1.10 -1.86 10.00
C LEU A 59 -0.99 -0.42 10.52
N SER A 60 -0.89 -0.26 11.84
CA SER A 60 -0.55 1.02 12.46
C SER A 60 0.90 1.01 12.90
N ARG A 61 1.69 1.96 12.40
CA ARG A 61 3.09 2.18 12.80
C ARG A 61 3.40 3.68 12.76
N PRO A 62 4.32 4.17 13.59
CA PRO A 62 4.78 5.55 13.51
C PRO A 62 5.28 5.93 12.12
N ARG A 63 5.45 7.22 11.87
CA ARG A 63 6.09 7.71 10.64
C ARG A 63 7.50 7.15 10.50
N ARG A 64 7.94 6.92 9.25
CA ARG A 64 9.27 6.37 8.89
C ARG A 64 9.49 4.90 9.24
N PHE A 65 8.46 4.14 9.55
CA PHE A 65 8.52 2.69 9.78
C PHE A 65 8.19 1.85 8.54
N GLY A 66 8.40 2.39 7.34
CA GLY A 66 8.31 1.63 6.09
C GLY A 66 6.90 1.27 5.61
N LYS A 67 5.82 1.90 6.14
CA LYS A 67 4.44 1.62 5.73
C LYS A 67 4.23 1.79 4.21
N SER A 68 4.60 2.95 3.67
CA SER A 68 4.45 3.24 2.24
C SER A 68 5.33 2.32 1.38
N LEU A 69 6.52 1.94 1.85
CA LEU A 69 7.35 0.94 1.19
C LEU A 69 6.65 -0.43 1.15
N LEU A 70 6.01 -0.84 2.24
CA LEU A 70 5.24 -2.09 2.29
C LEU A 70 4.04 -2.05 1.34
N ILE A 71 3.30 -0.94 1.30
CA ILE A 71 2.20 -0.72 0.34
C ILE A 71 2.71 -0.87 -1.09
N SER A 72 3.81 -0.19 -1.46
CA SER A 72 4.38 -0.30 -2.81
C SER A 72 4.94 -1.69 -3.11
N THR A 73 5.38 -2.44 -2.09
CA THR A 73 5.77 -3.85 -2.26
C THR A 73 4.57 -4.73 -2.59
N PHE A 74 3.43 -4.55 -1.89
CA PHE A 74 2.18 -5.24 -2.24
C PHE A 74 1.70 -4.84 -3.63
N GLU A 75 1.77 -3.56 -3.98
CA GLU A 75 1.38 -3.08 -5.33
C GLU A 75 2.19 -3.80 -6.41
N ALA A 76 3.52 -3.82 -6.30
CA ALA A 76 4.40 -4.52 -7.24
C ALA A 76 4.11 -6.03 -7.29
N TYR A 77 3.85 -6.66 -6.14
CA TYR A 77 3.50 -8.09 -6.07
C TYR A 77 2.21 -8.41 -6.82
N PHE A 78 1.14 -7.65 -6.56
CA PHE A 78 -0.16 -7.87 -7.19
C PHE A 78 -0.22 -7.39 -8.65
N GLN A 79 0.73 -6.56 -9.09
CA GLN A 79 0.94 -6.24 -10.50
C GLN A 79 1.77 -7.30 -11.25
N GLY A 80 2.15 -8.41 -10.60
CA GLY A 80 2.91 -9.48 -11.20
C GLY A 80 4.37 -9.11 -11.55
N ARG A 81 4.94 -8.04 -10.97
CA ARG A 81 6.29 -7.54 -11.24
C ARG A 81 7.38 -8.46 -10.66
N LYS A 82 7.41 -9.72 -11.13
CA LYS A 82 8.39 -10.73 -10.72
C LYS A 82 9.83 -10.23 -10.80
N ASP A 83 10.14 -9.40 -11.79
CA ASP A 83 11.45 -8.80 -12.01
C ASP A 83 12.00 -8.07 -10.79
N LEU A 84 11.14 -7.38 -10.04
CA LEU A 84 11.52 -6.62 -8.84
C LEU A 84 11.84 -7.53 -7.63
N PHE A 85 11.38 -8.76 -7.65
CA PHE A 85 11.51 -9.69 -6.52
C PHE A 85 12.68 -10.68 -6.70
N HIS A 86 13.44 -10.54 -7.78
CA HIS A 86 14.59 -11.41 -8.03
C HIS A 86 15.60 -11.41 -6.87
N GLY A 87 15.98 -12.61 -6.41
CA GLY A 87 16.90 -12.81 -5.29
C GLY A 87 16.29 -12.59 -3.89
N LEU A 88 14.97 -12.34 -3.79
CA LEU A 88 14.27 -12.20 -2.53
C LEU A 88 13.56 -13.50 -2.11
N ALA A 89 13.23 -13.63 -0.82
CA ALA A 89 12.63 -14.84 -0.26
C ALA A 89 11.32 -15.25 -0.97
N ILE A 90 10.50 -14.30 -1.36
CA ILE A 90 9.22 -14.52 -2.05
C ILE A 90 9.39 -15.23 -3.41
N GLU A 91 10.51 -15.05 -4.09
CA GLU A 91 10.77 -15.69 -5.40
C GLU A 91 10.72 -17.22 -5.32
N LYS A 92 11.06 -17.78 -4.16
CA LYS A 92 11.01 -19.23 -3.89
C LYS A 92 9.63 -19.71 -3.44
N LEU A 93 8.78 -18.80 -2.99
CA LEU A 93 7.47 -19.11 -2.43
C LEU A 93 6.35 -18.93 -3.47
N GLU A 94 6.46 -17.89 -4.30
CA GLU A 94 5.47 -17.55 -5.32
C GLU A 94 5.85 -18.16 -6.68
N THR A 95 4.93 -18.94 -7.24
CA THR A 95 5.14 -19.62 -8.51
C THR A 95 4.29 -19.06 -9.66
N ARG A 96 3.17 -18.38 -9.35
CA ARG A 96 2.18 -17.97 -10.36
C ARG A 96 2.39 -16.55 -10.86
N TRP A 97 2.79 -15.64 -9.98
CA TRP A 97 2.99 -14.21 -10.29
C TRP A 97 1.82 -13.61 -11.09
N GLU A 98 0.62 -13.84 -10.59
CA GLU A 98 -0.59 -13.37 -11.23
C GLU A 98 -0.74 -11.85 -11.10
N GLU A 99 -1.20 -11.22 -12.19
CA GLU A 99 -1.53 -9.80 -12.22
C GLU A 99 -2.99 -9.59 -11.81
N TYR A 100 -3.22 -8.63 -10.90
CA TYR A 100 -4.54 -8.22 -10.42
C TYR A 100 -4.75 -6.72 -10.64
N PRO A 101 -6.01 -6.26 -10.82
CA PRO A 101 -6.29 -4.83 -10.79
C PRO A 101 -6.03 -4.26 -9.39
N VAL A 102 -5.16 -3.26 -9.30
CA VAL A 102 -4.79 -2.60 -8.03
C VAL A 102 -5.36 -1.20 -8.01
N LEU A 103 -6.11 -0.88 -6.96
CA LEU A 103 -6.59 0.45 -6.60
C LEU A 103 -5.81 0.94 -5.39
N HIS A 104 -4.85 1.83 -5.61
CA HIS A 104 -4.02 2.40 -4.56
C HIS A 104 -4.45 3.83 -4.25
N LEU A 105 -4.88 4.08 -3.01
CA LEU A 105 -5.27 5.38 -2.45
C LEU A 105 -4.23 5.82 -1.44
N ASP A 106 -3.49 6.88 -1.75
CA ASP A 106 -2.57 7.55 -0.82
C ASP A 106 -3.17 8.86 -0.33
N LEU A 107 -3.63 8.88 0.93
CA LEU A 107 -4.18 10.08 1.55
C LEU A 107 -3.11 11.06 2.04
N ASN A 108 -1.83 10.73 1.89
CA ASN A 108 -0.74 11.61 2.29
C ASN A 108 -0.49 12.77 1.30
N ALA A 109 -0.97 12.65 0.07
CA ALA A 109 -0.64 13.57 -1.01
C ALA A 109 -1.27 14.97 -0.90
N ARG A 110 -2.20 15.22 0.05
CA ARG A 110 -2.91 16.49 0.22
C ARG A 110 -2.93 16.97 1.67
N LYS A 111 -3.15 18.28 1.86
CA LYS A 111 -3.54 18.87 3.14
C LYS A 111 -5.05 18.85 3.29
N TYR A 112 -5.53 18.74 4.53
CA TYR A 112 -6.93 18.62 4.89
C TYR A 112 -7.27 19.74 5.88
N GLU A 113 -7.63 20.90 5.35
CA GLU A 113 -7.85 22.15 6.13
C GLU A 113 -9.32 22.60 6.08
N ILE A 114 -10.07 22.20 5.05
CA ILE A 114 -11.47 22.57 4.84
C ILE A 114 -12.32 21.37 4.41
N ALA A 115 -13.65 21.47 4.58
CA ALA A 115 -14.61 20.41 4.33
C ALA A 115 -14.47 19.72 2.94
N GLY A 116 -14.20 20.48 1.90
CA GLY A 116 -14.08 19.96 0.53
C GLY A 116 -12.78 19.23 0.20
N ASP A 117 -11.74 19.33 1.03
CA ASP A 117 -10.40 18.78 0.69
C ASP A 117 -10.41 17.25 0.56
N LEU A 118 -11.10 16.56 1.46
CA LEU A 118 -11.20 15.11 1.41
C LEU A 118 -11.98 14.64 0.19
N ILE A 119 -13.11 15.27 -0.11
CA ILE A 119 -13.91 14.95 -1.30
C ILE A 119 -13.10 15.19 -2.57
N ALA A 120 -12.38 16.30 -2.66
CA ALA A 120 -11.54 16.61 -3.82
C ALA A 120 -10.41 15.56 -3.99
N MET A 121 -9.84 15.08 -2.88
CA MET A 121 -8.83 14.02 -2.91
C MET A 121 -9.42 12.69 -3.41
N LEU A 122 -10.56 12.28 -2.87
CA LEU A 122 -11.24 11.07 -3.30
C LEU A 122 -11.63 11.15 -4.78
N ASN A 123 -12.18 12.28 -5.22
CA ASN A 123 -12.54 12.50 -6.62
C ASN A 123 -11.35 12.38 -7.57
N GLN A 124 -10.18 12.90 -7.20
CA GLN A 124 -8.97 12.78 -8.02
C GLN A 124 -8.57 11.32 -8.27
N TYR A 125 -8.67 10.45 -7.25
CA TYR A 125 -8.39 9.03 -7.42
C TYR A 125 -9.50 8.31 -8.19
N LEU A 126 -10.75 8.62 -7.90
CA LEU A 126 -11.91 8.06 -8.61
C LEU A 126 -11.85 8.38 -10.11
N GLU A 127 -11.60 9.63 -10.49
CA GLU A 127 -11.41 10.03 -11.88
C GLU A 127 -10.32 9.24 -12.59
N LYS A 128 -9.16 9.05 -11.92
CA LYS A 128 -8.06 8.24 -12.45
C LYS A 128 -8.47 6.79 -12.68
N TRP A 129 -9.21 6.19 -11.75
CA TRP A 129 -9.66 4.82 -11.87
C TRP A 129 -10.81 4.66 -12.88
N GLU A 130 -11.71 5.64 -12.94
CA GLU A 130 -12.78 5.69 -13.92
C GLU A 130 -12.26 5.83 -15.36
N LEU A 131 -11.19 6.59 -15.57
CA LEU A 131 -10.50 6.63 -16.87
C LEU A 131 -9.98 5.25 -17.29
N LYS A 132 -9.60 4.41 -16.34
CA LYS A 132 -9.08 3.07 -16.62
C LYS A 132 -10.18 2.02 -16.77
N TYR A 133 -11.20 2.06 -15.91
CA TYR A 133 -12.21 1.00 -15.80
C TYR A 133 -13.63 1.45 -16.20
N GLY A 134 -13.80 2.70 -16.56
CA GLY A 134 -15.10 3.28 -16.93
C GLY A 134 -15.80 4.00 -15.78
N ALA A 135 -16.59 5.00 -16.16
CA ALA A 135 -17.43 5.79 -15.27
C ALA A 135 -18.91 5.53 -15.53
N GLU A 136 -19.75 5.64 -14.51
CA GLU A 136 -21.19 5.71 -14.71
C GLU A 136 -21.61 7.06 -15.34
N LYS A 137 -22.73 7.03 -16.08
CA LYS A 137 -23.26 8.23 -16.74
C LYS A 137 -23.97 9.20 -15.79
N GLN A 138 -24.32 8.74 -14.57
CA GLN A 138 -25.03 9.54 -13.58
C GLN A 138 -24.06 10.09 -12.55
N GLU A 139 -24.34 11.29 -12.06
CA GLU A 139 -23.63 11.88 -10.95
C GLU A 139 -23.89 11.07 -9.67
N ARG A 140 -22.82 10.62 -9.02
CA ARG A 140 -22.85 9.74 -7.85
C ARG A 140 -21.94 10.24 -6.75
N SER A 141 -22.21 9.83 -5.52
CA SER A 141 -21.34 10.08 -4.40
C SER A 141 -20.00 9.33 -4.54
N PRO A 142 -18.93 9.76 -3.85
CA PRO A 142 -17.62 9.09 -3.93
C PRO A 142 -17.67 7.60 -3.58
N GLU A 143 -18.49 7.19 -2.60
CA GLU A 143 -18.64 5.79 -2.23
C GLU A 143 -19.34 4.96 -3.29
N GLU A 144 -20.38 5.51 -3.96
CA GLU A 144 -21.07 4.83 -5.06
C GLU A 144 -20.14 4.66 -6.28
N ARG A 145 -19.36 5.70 -6.61
CA ARG A 145 -18.34 5.65 -7.67
C ARG A 145 -17.26 4.63 -7.37
N PHE A 146 -16.82 4.55 -6.11
CA PHE A 146 -15.83 3.57 -5.69
C PHE A 146 -16.33 2.13 -5.83
N ALA A 147 -17.57 1.88 -5.40
CA ALA A 147 -18.22 0.57 -5.58
C ALA A 147 -18.29 0.18 -7.06
N TYR A 148 -18.72 1.13 -7.92
CA TYR A 148 -18.78 0.90 -9.35
C TYR A 148 -17.42 0.60 -9.98
N VAL A 149 -16.39 1.36 -9.64
CA VAL A 149 -15.02 1.13 -10.15
C VAL A 149 -14.49 -0.25 -9.76
N ILE A 150 -14.72 -0.70 -8.51
CA ILE A 150 -14.34 -2.04 -8.07
C ILE A 150 -15.04 -3.11 -8.93
N GLU A 151 -16.34 -2.98 -9.13
CA GLU A 151 -17.11 -3.92 -9.96
C GLU A 151 -16.62 -3.92 -11.41
N GLN A 152 -16.43 -2.75 -12.02
CA GLN A 152 -15.95 -2.65 -13.40
C GLN A 152 -14.54 -3.18 -13.58
N ALA A 153 -13.64 -2.93 -12.64
CA ALA A 153 -12.29 -3.50 -12.66
C ALA A 153 -12.33 -5.04 -12.65
N TYR A 154 -13.22 -5.63 -11.83
CA TYR A 154 -13.45 -7.08 -11.82
C TYR A 154 -14.04 -7.59 -13.14
N VAL A 155 -15.07 -6.95 -13.65
CA VAL A 155 -15.76 -7.37 -14.89
C VAL A 155 -14.82 -7.33 -16.10
N GLN A 156 -14.01 -6.27 -16.23
CA GLN A 156 -13.11 -6.10 -17.38
C GLN A 156 -11.90 -7.02 -17.34
N THR A 157 -11.37 -7.29 -16.13
CA THR A 157 -10.16 -8.10 -15.99
C THR A 157 -10.44 -9.58 -15.75
N GLY A 158 -11.65 -9.92 -15.34
CA GLY A 158 -12.01 -11.27 -14.87
C GLY A 158 -11.30 -11.68 -13.58
N LYS A 159 -10.63 -10.71 -12.89
CA LYS A 159 -9.85 -10.96 -11.68
C LYS A 159 -10.30 -10.07 -10.53
N PRO A 160 -10.32 -10.60 -9.30
CA PRO A 160 -10.71 -9.81 -8.13
C PRO A 160 -9.70 -8.67 -7.86
N VAL A 161 -10.21 -7.60 -7.28
CA VAL A 161 -9.53 -6.31 -7.13
C VAL A 161 -8.71 -6.28 -5.84
N VAL A 162 -7.55 -5.67 -5.91
CA VAL A 162 -6.70 -5.34 -4.75
C VAL A 162 -6.89 -3.88 -4.39
N VAL A 163 -7.18 -3.61 -3.11
CA VAL A 163 -7.32 -2.24 -2.59
C VAL A 163 -6.23 -1.98 -1.56
N LEU A 164 -5.40 -0.97 -1.82
CA LEU A 164 -4.31 -0.53 -0.95
C LEU A 164 -4.58 0.91 -0.51
N ILE A 165 -4.59 1.17 0.80
CA ILE A 165 -4.86 2.50 1.36
C ILE A 165 -3.72 2.90 2.29
N ASP A 166 -2.99 3.95 1.92
CA ASP A 166 -1.92 4.50 2.74
C ASP A 166 -2.38 5.74 3.51
N GLU A 167 -1.98 5.79 4.79
CA GLU A 167 -2.28 6.87 5.73
C GLU A 167 -3.78 7.22 5.86
N TYR A 168 -4.63 6.18 6.05
CA TYR A 168 -6.09 6.28 6.15
C TYR A 168 -6.58 7.33 7.15
N ASP A 169 -5.82 7.59 8.21
CA ASP A 169 -6.18 8.45 9.33
C ASP A 169 -5.68 9.90 9.17
N LYS A 170 -4.90 10.21 8.15
CA LYS A 170 -4.32 11.55 7.96
C LYS A 170 -5.35 12.68 7.88
N PRO A 171 -6.49 12.56 7.17
CA PRO A 171 -7.51 13.60 7.17
C PRO A 171 -8.02 13.91 8.58
N LEU A 172 -8.29 12.87 9.38
CA LEU A 172 -8.78 13.01 10.75
C LEU A 172 -7.73 13.62 11.68
N LEU A 173 -6.45 13.20 11.52
CA LEU A 173 -5.36 13.75 12.34
C LEU A 173 -5.11 15.23 12.07
N GLN A 174 -5.32 15.71 10.85
CA GLN A 174 -5.17 17.12 10.51
C GLN A 174 -6.37 17.97 10.95
N ALA A 175 -7.55 17.38 11.04
CA ALA A 175 -8.77 18.04 11.46
C ALA A 175 -9.01 18.03 12.98
N LEU A 176 -8.12 17.43 13.80
CA LEU A 176 -8.35 17.23 15.24
C LEU A 176 -8.68 18.49 16.05
N SER A 177 -8.22 19.66 15.60
CA SER A 177 -8.51 20.95 16.25
C SER A 177 -9.88 21.52 15.91
N ASP A 178 -10.56 20.98 14.89
CA ASP A 178 -11.90 21.36 14.46
C ASP A 178 -12.83 20.13 14.54
N GLU A 179 -13.67 20.12 15.56
CA GLU A 179 -14.58 19.01 15.84
C GLU A 179 -15.61 18.79 14.71
N LYS A 180 -16.11 19.87 14.10
CA LYS A 180 -17.06 19.78 12.99
C LYS A 180 -16.43 19.18 11.74
N LEU A 181 -15.23 19.64 11.41
CA LEU A 181 -14.47 19.11 10.29
C LEU A 181 -14.08 17.64 10.50
N THR A 182 -13.65 17.29 11.73
CA THR A 182 -13.32 15.91 12.10
C THR A 182 -14.53 14.98 11.93
N GLU A 183 -15.72 15.42 12.38
CA GLU A 183 -16.94 14.61 12.25
C GLU A 183 -17.38 14.45 10.79
N GLU A 184 -17.25 15.51 9.99
CA GLU A 184 -17.52 15.45 8.54
C GLU A 184 -16.59 14.46 7.85
N TYR A 185 -15.29 14.53 8.08
CA TYR A 185 -14.32 13.60 7.52
C TYR A 185 -14.56 12.17 7.97
N ARG A 186 -14.91 11.97 9.24
CA ARG A 186 -15.27 10.64 9.75
C ARG A 186 -16.45 10.05 9.00
N ARG A 187 -17.50 10.82 8.78
CA ARG A 187 -18.69 10.41 8.03
C ARG A 187 -18.35 10.02 6.59
N ILE A 188 -17.55 10.84 5.91
CA ILE A 188 -17.13 10.59 4.51
C ILE A 188 -16.28 9.31 4.43
N LEU A 189 -15.26 9.18 5.29
CA LEU A 189 -14.39 8.01 5.29
C LEU A 189 -15.14 6.73 5.67
N LYS A 190 -16.06 6.80 6.63
CA LYS A 190 -16.90 5.66 7.00
C LYS A 190 -17.75 5.16 5.84
N ALA A 191 -18.40 6.08 5.11
CA ALA A 191 -19.18 5.72 3.92
C ALA A 191 -18.29 5.13 2.82
N PHE A 192 -17.16 5.75 2.54
CA PHE A 192 -16.21 5.32 1.50
C PHE A 192 -15.62 3.93 1.80
N TYR A 193 -15.14 3.70 3.01
CA TYR A 193 -14.56 2.39 3.38
C TYR A 193 -15.63 1.31 3.61
N GLY A 194 -16.87 1.70 3.92
CA GLY A 194 -18.00 0.78 4.03
C GLY A 194 -18.26 -0.01 2.74
N VAL A 195 -17.87 0.56 1.59
CA VAL A 195 -17.91 -0.11 0.28
C VAL A 195 -17.09 -1.41 0.28
N LEU A 196 -15.97 -1.46 0.99
CA LEU A 196 -15.11 -2.66 1.04
C LEU A 196 -15.85 -3.89 1.61
N LYS A 197 -16.84 -3.67 2.48
CA LYS A 197 -17.71 -4.76 2.99
C LYS A 197 -18.70 -5.23 1.93
N SER A 198 -19.36 -4.30 1.27
CA SER A 198 -20.39 -4.63 0.27
C SER A 198 -19.81 -5.20 -1.03
N ALA A 199 -18.57 -4.82 -1.36
CA ALA A 199 -17.84 -5.26 -2.54
C ALA A 199 -16.99 -6.54 -2.30
N ASP A 200 -17.09 -7.19 -1.15
CA ASP A 200 -16.24 -8.33 -0.73
C ASP A 200 -16.07 -9.41 -1.82
N ARG A 201 -17.17 -9.75 -2.52
CA ARG A 201 -17.13 -10.75 -3.62
C ARG A 201 -16.21 -10.39 -4.79
N TYR A 202 -15.86 -9.12 -4.94
CA TYR A 202 -14.98 -8.60 -6.01
C TYR A 202 -13.55 -8.38 -5.53
N LEU A 203 -13.28 -8.53 -4.21
CA LEU A 203 -12.01 -8.20 -3.62
C LEU A 203 -11.09 -9.42 -3.48
N ARG A 204 -9.84 -9.26 -3.87
CA ARG A 204 -8.74 -10.22 -3.66
C ARG A 204 -8.02 -9.97 -2.35
N PHE A 205 -7.77 -8.69 -2.06
CA PHE A 205 -6.92 -8.27 -0.96
C PHE A 205 -7.22 -6.82 -0.59
N VAL A 206 -7.24 -6.53 0.70
CA VAL A 206 -7.38 -5.17 1.22
C VAL A 206 -6.31 -4.93 2.27
N PHE A 207 -5.54 -3.86 2.11
CA PHE A 207 -4.51 -3.49 3.07
C PHE A 207 -4.55 -2.00 3.37
N LEU A 208 -4.63 -1.67 4.67
CA LEU A 208 -4.73 -0.30 5.14
C LEU A 208 -3.58 0.03 6.08
N THR A 209 -2.97 1.20 5.91
CA THR A 209 -1.96 1.70 6.84
C THR A 209 -2.36 3.03 7.45
N GLY A 210 -1.88 3.27 8.67
CA GLY A 210 -2.05 4.53 9.38
C GLY A 210 -0.99 4.76 10.46
N VAL A 211 -1.08 5.91 11.09
CA VAL A 211 -0.20 6.28 12.22
C VAL A 211 -0.80 5.86 13.54
N THR A 212 -2.12 5.92 13.66
CA THR A 212 -2.86 5.68 14.90
C THR A 212 -3.93 4.61 14.76
N LYS A 213 -4.31 4.00 15.89
CA LYS A 213 -5.49 3.13 15.96
C LYS A 213 -6.76 3.91 16.37
N PHE A 214 -6.61 5.17 16.70
CA PHE A 214 -7.70 5.99 17.27
C PHE A 214 -8.91 6.12 16.34
N ALA A 215 -8.66 6.33 15.06
CA ALA A 215 -9.72 6.46 14.07
C ALA A 215 -10.27 5.10 13.58
N GLN A 216 -9.57 3.99 13.85
CA GLN A 216 -9.91 2.66 13.35
C GLN A 216 -11.32 2.24 13.76
N ILE A 217 -11.66 2.32 15.05
CA ILE A 217 -12.96 1.87 15.60
C ILE A 217 -14.11 2.67 14.98
N SER A 218 -13.93 3.97 14.80
CA SER A 218 -15.00 4.85 14.34
C SER A 218 -15.23 4.81 12.83
N VAL A 219 -14.18 4.51 12.05
CA VAL A 219 -14.22 4.52 10.57
C VAL A 219 -14.45 3.12 10.00
N PHE A 220 -13.91 2.09 10.67
CA PHE A 220 -14.00 0.70 10.21
C PHE A 220 -14.95 -0.16 11.06
N SER A 221 -15.89 0.46 11.80
CA SER A 221 -16.89 -0.28 12.59
C SER A 221 -17.67 -1.33 11.80
N ASP A 222 -17.79 -1.13 10.50
CA ASP A 222 -18.52 -2.02 9.60
C ASP A 222 -17.64 -3.12 8.98
N LEU A 223 -16.29 -3.03 9.10
CA LEU A 223 -15.34 -4.05 8.65
C LEU A 223 -14.98 -5.00 9.80
N ASN A 224 -15.91 -5.87 10.17
CA ASN A 224 -15.78 -6.78 11.32
C ASN A 224 -14.63 -7.81 11.21
N GLN A 225 -14.03 -7.97 10.02
CA GLN A 225 -12.98 -8.95 9.73
C GLN A 225 -11.60 -8.31 9.56
N LEU A 226 -11.44 -7.02 9.89
CA LEU A 226 -10.18 -6.32 9.75
C LEU A 226 -9.13 -6.85 10.72
N GLN A 227 -8.11 -7.52 10.21
CA GLN A 227 -7.05 -8.10 11.01
C GLN A 227 -5.95 -7.10 11.29
N ASP A 228 -5.79 -6.72 12.55
CA ASP A 228 -4.71 -5.83 13.00
C ASP A 228 -3.41 -6.60 13.17
N ILE A 229 -2.43 -6.28 12.31
CA ILE A 229 -1.09 -6.88 12.32
C ILE A 229 -0.04 -5.96 12.97
N SER A 230 -0.45 -4.86 13.60
CA SER A 230 0.47 -3.86 14.17
C SER A 230 1.37 -4.41 15.27
N THR A 231 1.00 -5.51 15.91
CA THR A 231 1.76 -6.16 16.99
C THR A 231 2.39 -7.49 16.59
N TRP A 232 2.29 -7.86 15.31
CA TRP A 232 2.95 -9.09 14.86
C TRP A 232 4.46 -8.95 15.00
N PRO A 233 5.15 -10.02 15.46
CA PRO A 233 6.60 -10.04 15.49
C PRO A 233 7.15 -9.98 14.05
N ASP A 234 8.32 -9.33 13.93
CA ASP A 234 9.07 -9.20 12.67
C ASP A 234 9.57 -10.53 12.12
#